data_5763720365ad5635057125d982b18f16
#
_entry.id   5763720365ad5635057125d982b18f16
#
_cell.length_a   1.000
_cell.length_b   1.000
_cell.length_c   1.000
_cell.angle_alpha   90.00
_cell.angle_beta   90.00
_cell.angle_gamma   90.00
#
_symmetry.space_group_name_H-M   'P 1'
#
loop_
_entity.id
_entity.type
_entity.pdbx_description
1 polymer ?
#
loop_
_entity_poly.entity_id
_entity_poly.type
_entity_poly.pdbx_seq_one_letter_code
_entity_poly.pdbx_strand_id
1 'polypeptide(L)'
;MTIFDVLTAEGVLHDTESKVEEFKDQLPSEDVQKIKTQIAEVREKLADKDNMTGEEIKKTVSDLQQSSLKLFEMAYKVTFY
;
A
#
# COMPACT_ATOMS: atom_id res chain seq x y z
N MET A 1 6.11 0.87 22.92
CA MET A 1 7.09 0.16 22.08
C MET A 1 6.49 -0.13 20.72
N THR A 2 7.20 0.22 19.70
CA THR A 2 6.74 -0.01 18.34
C THR A 2 7.42 -1.23 17.77
N ILE A 3 6.62 -2.17 17.28
CA ILE A 3 7.16 -3.34 16.59
C ILE A 3 7.00 -3.21 15.09
N PHE A 4 6.64 -2.02 14.65
CA PHE A 4 6.51 -1.73 13.24
C PHE A 4 7.88 -1.33 12.69
N ASP A 5 8.44 -2.15 11.85
CA ASP A 5 9.76 -1.94 11.28
C ASP A 5 9.75 -2.11 9.76
N VAL A 6 10.94 -2.04 9.15
CA VAL A 6 11.08 -2.16 7.71
C VAL A 6 10.54 -3.49 7.20
N LEU A 7 10.77 -4.56 7.93
CA LEU A 7 10.30 -5.87 7.53
C LEU A 7 8.78 -5.93 7.48
N THR A 8 8.12 -5.36 8.49
CA THR A 8 6.66 -5.26 8.52
C THR A 8 6.17 -4.43 7.35
N ALA A 9 6.82 -3.30 7.08
CA ALA A 9 6.47 -2.42 5.96
C ALA A 9 6.58 -3.16 4.62
N GLU A 10 7.64 -3.90 4.43
CA GLU A 10 7.83 -4.68 3.20
C GLU A 10 6.75 -5.74 3.03
N GLY A 11 6.35 -6.38 4.13
CA GLY A 11 5.26 -7.34 4.11
C GLY A 11 3.94 -6.70 3.68
N VAL A 12 3.64 -5.49 4.19
CA VAL A 12 2.45 -4.76 3.81
C VAL A 12 2.48 -4.39 2.33
N LEU A 13 3.64 -3.93 1.84
CA LEU A 13 3.79 -3.59 0.42
C LEU A 13 3.54 -4.81 -0.46
N HIS A 14 4.11 -5.93 -0.11
CA HIS A 14 3.94 -7.16 -0.88
C HIS A 14 2.48 -7.60 -0.91
N ASP A 15 1.81 -7.55 0.24
CA ASP A 15 0.41 -7.89 0.35
C ASP A 15 -0.46 -6.96 -0.49
N THR A 16 -0.18 -5.65 -0.44
CA THR A 16 -0.92 -4.67 -1.21
C THR A 16 -0.74 -4.91 -2.71
N GLU A 17 0.48 -5.18 -3.15
CA GLU A 17 0.73 -5.50 -4.55
C GLU A 17 -0.02 -6.73 -5.01
N SER A 18 -0.02 -7.77 -4.17
CA SER A 18 -0.73 -9.01 -4.49
C SER A 18 -2.22 -8.76 -4.67
N LYS A 19 -2.80 -7.95 -3.79
CA LYS A 19 -4.22 -7.61 -3.89
C LYS A 19 -4.53 -6.75 -5.10
N VAL A 20 -3.67 -5.82 -5.44
CA VAL A 20 -3.86 -5.00 -6.64
C VAL A 20 -3.85 -5.88 -7.88
N GLU A 21 -2.94 -6.82 -7.97
CA GLU A 21 -2.90 -7.74 -9.09
C GLU A 21 -4.14 -8.64 -9.15
N GLU A 22 -4.62 -9.07 -8.00
CA GLU A 22 -5.81 -9.90 -7.92
C GLU A 22 -7.05 -9.17 -8.40
N PHE A 23 -7.19 -7.89 -8.05
CA PHE A 23 -8.40 -7.12 -8.33
C PHE A 23 -8.25 -6.13 -9.48
N LYS A 24 -7.14 -6.13 -10.17
CA LYS A 24 -6.87 -5.12 -11.21
C LYS A 24 -7.93 -5.04 -12.30
N ASP A 25 -8.54 -6.16 -12.62
CA ASP A 25 -9.59 -6.21 -13.65
C ASP A 25 -10.90 -5.59 -13.16
N GLN A 26 -11.06 -5.45 -11.86
CA GLN A 26 -12.25 -4.88 -11.23
C GLN A 26 -12.05 -3.42 -10.85
N LEU A 27 -10.85 -2.89 -11.01
CA LEU A 27 -10.50 -1.53 -10.63
C LEU A 27 -10.24 -0.67 -11.86
N PRO A 28 -10.55 0.64 -11.77
CA PRO A 28 -10.16 1.56 -12.85
C PRO A 28 -8.66 1.55 -13.03
N SER A 29 -8.20 1.58 -14.29
CA SER A 29 -6.78 1.54 -14.57
C SER A 29 -6.02 2.72 -13.97
N GLU A 30 -6.65 3.88 -13.89
CA GLU A 30 -6.05 5.06 -13.26
C GLU A 30 -5.75 4.82 -11.78
N ASP A 31 -6.68 4.18 -11.08
CA ASP A 31 -6.53 3.87 -9.68
C ASP A 31 -5.45 2.81 -9.45
N VAL A 32 -5.40 1.82 -10.32
CA VAL A 32 -4.34 0.81 -10.27
C VAL A 32 -2.97 1.47 -10.42
N GLN A 33 -2.85 2.40 -11.36
CA GLN A 33 -1.60 3.13 -11.57
C GLN A 33 -1.22 3.97 -10.36
N LYS A 34 -2.19 4.63 -9.74
CA LYS A 34 -1.94 5.43 -8.53
C LYS A 34 -1.38 4.56 -7.41
N ILE A 35 -1.99 3.41 -7.17
CA ILE A 35 -1.53 2.52 -6.12
C ILE A 35 -0.13 1.99 -6.43
N LYS A 36 0.12 1.60 -7.66
CA LYS A 36 1.45 1.13 -8.05
C LYS A 36 2.51 2.20 -7.87
N THR A 37 2.16 3.45 -8.17
CA THR A 37 3.07 4.59 -7.96
C THR A 37 3.34 4.78 -6.47
N GLN A 38 2.29 4.71 -5.64
CA GLN A 38 2.46 4.82 -4.19
C GLN A 38 3.34 3.72 -3.63
N ILE A 39 3.15 2.50 -4.09
CA ILE A 39 3.98 1.37 -3.67
C ILE A 39 5.45 1.63 -4.02
N ALA A 40 5.70 2.11 -5.22
CA ALA A 40 7.07 2.43 -5.65
C ALA A 40 7.68 3.53 -4.79
N GLU A 41 6.91 4.57 -4.47
CA GLU A 41 7.37 5.65 -3.61
C GLU A 41 7.71 5.16 -2.20
N VAL A 42 6.87 4.29 -1.65
CA VAL A 42 7.12 3.73 -0.32
C VAL A 42 8.38 2.88 -0.33
N ARG A 43 8.58 2.05 -1.36
CA ARG A 43 9.79 1.26 -1.49
C ARG A 43 11.03 2.12 -1.55
N GLU A 44 10.95 3.22 -2.29
CA GLU A 44 12.05 4.14 -2.42
C GLU A 44 12.41 4.76 -1.06
N LYS A 45 11.39 5.15 -0.28
CA LYS A 45 11.59 5.67 1.06
C LYS A 45 12.18 4.61 1.99
N LEU A 46 11.73 3.37 1.88
CA LEU A 46 12.27 2.28 2.69
C LEU A 46 13.71 1.94 2.34
N ALA A 47 14.11 2.16 1.10
CA ALA A 47 15.49 1.98 0.70
C ALA A 47 16.42 2.97 1.43
N ASP A 48 15.86 4.12 1.84
CA ASP A 48 16.59 5.13 2.60
C ASP A 48 16.23 5.06 4.09
N LYS A 49 16.04 3.88 4.60
CA LYS A 49 15.56 3.62 5.96
C LYS A 49 16.43 4.22 7.05
N ASP A 50 17.71 4.39 6.78
CA ASP A 50 18.64 4.95 7.75
C ASP A 50 18.34 6.42 8.06
N ASN A 51 17.63 7.10 7.17
CA ASN A 51 17.23 8.48 7.34
C ASN A 51 15.77 8.62 7.77
N MET A 52 15.09 7.51 8.05
CA MET A 52 13.69 7.52 8.46
C MET A 52 13.53 7.05 9.89
N THR A 53 12.65 7.73 10.62
CA THR A 53 12.25 7.26 11.95
C THR A 53 11.20 6.15 11.81
N GLY A 54 11.03 5.36 12.86
CA GLY A 54 9.97 4.34 12.88
C GLY A 54 8.59 4.94 12.68
N GLU A 55 8.36 6.14 13.21
CA GLU A 55 7.08 6.83 13.03
C GLU A 55 6.83 7.25 11.60
N GLU A 56 7.87 7.71 10.90
CA GLU A 56 7.76 8.07 9.49
C GLU A 56 7.44 6.85 8.63
N ILE A 57 8.09 5.73 8.90
CA ILE A 57 7.83 4.48 8.19
C ILE A 57 6.38 4.06 8.42
N LYS A 58 5.95 4.09 9.67
CA LYS A 58 4.58 3.71 10.04
C LYS A 58 3.55 4.59 9.34
N LYS A 59 3.78 5.91 9.34
CA LYS A 59 2.86 6.85 8.70
C LYS A 59 2.78 6.61 7.21
N THR A 60 3.93 6.43 6.55
CA THR A 60 4.00 6.20 5.12
C THR A 60 3.22 4.95 4.74
N VAL A 61 3.41 3.86 5.46
CA VAL A 61 2.71 2.61 5.20
C VAL A 61 1.23 2.74 5.51
N SER A 62 0.88 3.44 6.59
CA SER A 62 -0.51 3.66 6.96
C SER A 62 -1.26 4.44 5.89
N ASP A 63 -0.63 5.48 5.32
CA ASP A 63 -1.23 6.24 4.23
C ASP A 63 -1.49 5.36 3.01
N LEU A 64 -0.56 4.48 2.69
CA LEU A 64 -0.73 3.54 1.60
C LEU A 64 -1.87 2.57 1.87
N GLN A 65 -1.95 2.05 3.09
CA GLN A 65 -3.02 1.14 3.48
C GLN A 65 -4.39 1.80 3.37
N GLN A 66 -4.52 3.04 3.81
CA GLN A 66 -5.78 3.76 3.72
C GLN A 66 -6.20 4.00 2.27
N SER A 67 -5.27 4.36 1.42
CA SER A 67 -5.55 4.56 0.00
C SER A 67 -5.98 3.26 -0.67
N SER A 68 -5.28 2.18 -0.39
CA SER A 68 -5.60 0.88 -0.98
C SER A 68 -6.91 0.34 -0.45
N LEU A 69 -7.21 0.58 0.84
CA LEU A 69 -8.46 0.13 1.43
C LEU A 69 -9.67 0.76 0.75
N LYS A 70 -9.61 2.05 0.48
CA LYS A 70 -10.69 2.73 -0.24
C LYS A 70 -10.92 2.12 -1.62
N LEU A 71 -9.84 1.79 -2.29
CA LEU A 71 -9.89 1.20 -3.61
C LEU A 71 -10.55 -0.17 -3.56
N PHE A 72 -10.13 -1.00 -2.61
CA PHE A 72 -10.68 -2.34 -2.46
C PHE A 72 -12.13 -2.32 -2.00
N GLU A 73 -12.52 -1.35 -1.20
CA GLU A 73 -13.92 -1.18 -0.81
C GLU A 73 -14.80 -0.92 -2.02
N MET A 74 -14.32 -0.13 -2.97
CA MET A 74 -15.04 0.11 -4.21
C MET A 74 -15.22 -1.18 -5.00
N ALA A 75 -14.19 -2.00 -5.08
CA ALA A 75 -14.25 -3.29 -5.76
C ALA A 75 -15.25 -4.23 -5.10
N TYR A 76 -15.24 -4.28 -3.77
CA TYR A 76 -16.17 -5.12 -3.03
C TYR A 76 -17.62 -4.67 -3.18
N LYS A 77 -17.85 -3.36 -3.21
CA LYS A 77 -19.21 -2.83 -3.42
C LYS A 77 -19.76 -3.26 -4.76
N VAL A 78 -18.92 -3.23 -5.79
CA VAL A 78 -19.32 -3.69 -7.12
C VAL A 78 -19.67 -5.17 -7.09
N THR A 79 -18.92 -5.94 -6.33
CA THR A 79 -19.12 -7.38 -6.23
C THR A 79 -20.44 -7.73 -5.52
N PHE A 80 -20.83 -6.94 -4.53
CA PHE A 80 -22.03 -7.24 -3.73
C PHE A 80 -23.33 -6.82 -4.42
N TYR A 81 -23.28 -6.00 -5.42
CA TYR A 81 -24.45 -5.61 -6.18
C TYR A 81 -24.49 -6.28 -7.53
#